data_7d864b09c25163278ebc56ee5cb05d4f
#
_entry.id   7d864b09c25163278ebc56ee5cb05d4f
#
_cell.length_a   1.000
_cell.length_b   1.000
_cell.length_c   1.000
_cell.angle_alpha   90.00
_cell.angle_beta   90.00
_cell.angle_gamma   90.00
#
_symmetry.space_group_name_H-M   'P 1'
#
loop_
_entity.id
_entity.type
_entity.pdbx_description
1 polymer ?
#
loop_
_entity_poly.entity_id
_entity_poly.type
_entity_poly.pdbx_seq_one_letter_code
_entity_poly.pdbx_strand_id
1 'polypeptide(L)' 'GVLAVEMESAGLYATAAHAGVEAVGIFTVSDSLVTGEATDAQARQTSFTTMMELALPLAQL' A
#
# COMPACT_ATOMS: atom_id res chain seq x y z
N GLY A 1 -10.39 3.24 15.92
CA GLY A 1 -9.22 3.94 15.39
C GLY A 1 -8.50 3.24 14.26
N VAL A 2 -8.97 2.06 13.81
CA VAL A 2 -8.37 1.38 12.65
C VAL A 2 -8.90 2.04 11.37
N LEU A 3 -7.97 2.52 10.53
CA LEU A 3 -8.31 3.24 9.31
C LEU A 3 -8.33 2.34 8.07
N ALA A 4 -7.54 1.28 8.06
CA ALA A 4 -7.41 0.40 6.90
C ALA A 4 -6.87 -0.96 7.34
N VAL A 5 -6.98 -1.94 6.46
CA VAL A 5 -6.43 -3.29 6.66
C VAL A 5 -5.77 -3.75 5.36
N GLU A 6 -4.65 -4.42 5.50
CA GLU A 6 -3.94 -5.12 4.42
C GLU A 6 -3.24 -6.34 5.05
N MET A 7 -2.65 -7.20 4.27
CA MET A 7 -2.26 -8.50 4.81
C MET A 7 -0.77 -8.82 4.65
N GLU A 8 0.06 -7.90 4.13
CA GLU A 8 1.46 -8.18 3.81
C GLU A 8 2.48 -7.38 4.61
N SER A 9 2.09 -6.21 5.15
CA SER A 9 3.08 -5.30 5.75
C SER A 9 3.71 -5.85 7.02
N ALA A 10 2.99 -6.67 7.79
CA ALA A 10 3.56 -7.29 8.99
C ALA A 10 4.77 -8.17 8.62
N GLY A 11 4.65 -8.99 7.56
CA GLY A 11 5.75 -9.81 7.09
C GLY A 11 6.88 -8.99 6.51
N LEU A 12 6.56 -7.94 5.75
CA LEU A 12 7.56 -7.04 5.18
C LEU A 12 8.41 -6.38 6.29
N TYR A 13 7.76 -5.80 7.28
CA TYR A 13 8.48 -5.08 8.34
C TYR A 13 9.26 -6.02 9.25
N ALA A 14 8.72 -7.20 9.54
CA ALA A 14 9.43 -8.20 10.34
C ALA A 14 10.68 -8.71 9.61
N THR A 15 10.58 -8.97 8.31
CA THR A 15 11.71 -9.41 7.49
C THR A 15 12.76 -8.32 7.38
N ALA A 16 12.35 -7.07 7.14
CA ALA A 16 13.27 -5.93 7.08
C ALA A 16 14.01 -5.73 8.39
N ALA A 17 13.31 -5.82 9.52
CA ALA A 17 13.93 -5.70 10.84
C ALA A 17 14.96 -6.81 11.07
N HIS A 18 14.64 -8.04 10.69
CA HIS A 18 15.57 -9.16 10.81
C HIS A 18 16.82 -8.96 9.95
N ALA A 19 16.65 -8.42 8.74
CA ALA A 19 17.76 -8.16 7.82
C ALA A 19 18.53 -6.87 8.16
N GLY A 20 18.04 -6.04 9.07
CA GLY A 20 18.66 -4.77 9.43
C GLY A 20 18.51 -3.70 8.36
N VAL A 21 17.45 -3.75 7.57
CA VAL A 21 17.17 -2.75 6.51
C VAL A 21 15.86 -2.02 6.80
N GLU A 22 15.69 -0.87 6.18
CA GLU A 22 14.46 -0.08 6.28
C GLU A 22 13.44 -0.55 5.25
N ALA A 23 12.16 -0.37 5.58
CA ALA A 23 11.07 -0.67 4.66
C ALA A 23 9.91 0.28 4.89
N VAL A 24 9.16 0.57 3.83
CA VAL A 24 7.95 1.38 3.90
C VAL A 24 6.92 0.79 2.94
N GLY A 25 5.64 0.87 3.31
CA GLY A 25 4.54 0.44 2.46
C GLY A 25 3.68 1.63 2.05
N ILE A 26 3.25 1.63 0.79
CA ILE A 26 2.29 2.58 0.24
C ILE A 26 1.16 1.76 -0.36
N PHE A 27 -0.08 2.15 -0.06
CA PHE A 27 -1.24 1.33 -0.41
C PHE A 27 -2.30 2.15 -1.12
N THR A 28 -2.98 1.52 -2.09
CA THR A 28 -4.18 2.06 -2.70
C THR A 28 -5.39 1.38 -2.06
N VAL A 29 -6.36 2.16 -1.61
CA VAL A 29 -7.60 1.62 -1.06
C VAL A 29 -8.47 1.12 -2.21
N SER A 30 -8.73 -0.18 -2.24
CA SER A 30 -9.50 -0.80 -3.32
C SER A 30 -10.98 -0.95 -2.98
N ASP A 31 -11.32 -1.14 -1.70
CA ASP A 31 -12.69 -1.36 -1.27
C ASP A 31 -12.84 -0.95 0.20
N SER A 32 -14.10 -0.75 0.62
CA SER A 32 -14.43 -0.43 2.00
C SER A 32 -15.25 -1.57 2.60
N LEU A 33 -14.76 -2.13 3.70
CA LEU A 33 -15.48 -3.16 4.45
C LEU A 33 -16.70 -2.60 5.17
N VAL A 34 -16.69 -1.29 5.46
CA VAL A 34 -17.80 -0.62 6.18
C VAL A 34 -18.95 -0.27 5.25
N THR A 35 -18.65 0.36 4.11
CA THR A 35 -19.66 0.81 3.15
C THR A 35 -19.97 -0.23 2.08
N GLY A 36 -19.11 -1.20 1.88
CA GLY A 36 -19.21 -2.17 0.80
C GLY A 36 -18.80 -1.62 -0.57
N GLU A 37 -18.32 -0.37 -0.62
CA GLU A 37 -17.84 0.21 -1.87
C GLU A 37 -16.55 -0.45 -2.34
N ALA A 38 -16.43 -0.64 -3.64
CA ALA A 38 -15.22 -1.16 -4.26
C ALA A 38 -14.90 -0.35 -5.51
N THR A 39 -13.61 -0.14 -5.77
CA THR A 39 -13.18 0.53 -7.01
C THR A 39 -13.37 -0.42 -8.20
N ASP A 40 -13.81 0.12 -9.35
CA ASP A 40 -13.83 -0.63 -10.58
C ASP A 40 -12.40 -0.82 -11.12
N ALA A 41 -12.26 -1.64 -12.18
CA ALA A 41 -10.94 -1.96 -12.73
C ALA A 41 -10.21 -0.73 -13.26
N GLN A 42 -10.92 0.22 -13.87
CA GLN A 42 -10.32 1.44 -14.41
C GLN A 42 -9.86 2.37 -13.30
N ALA A 43 -10.70 2.60 -12.30
CA ALA A 43 -10.34 3.46 -11.15
C ALA A 43 -9.16 2.86 -10.39
N ARG A 44 -9.12 1.53 -10.24
CA ARG A 44 -8.02 0.83 -9.60
C ARG A 44 -6.71 1.02 -10.37
N GLN A 45 -6.76 0.89 -11.70
CA GLN A 45 -5.59 1.10 -12.57
C GLN A 45 -5.05 2.52 -12.44
N THR A 46 -5.93 3.53 -12.46
CA THR A 46 -5.54 4.93 -12.30
C THR A 46 -4.90 5.19 -10.94
N SER A 47 -5.48 4.64 -9.87
CA SER A 47 -4.96 4.79 -8.51
C SER A 47 -3.59 4.11 -8.37
N PHE A 48 -3.39 2.96 -8.99
CA PHE A 48 -2.09 2.27 -8.97
C PHE A 48 -1.02 3.09 -9.69
N THR A 49 -1.35 3.70 -10.82
CA THR A 49 -0.42 4.57 -11.54
C THR A 49 0.00 5.75 -10.68
N THR A 50 -0.95 6.42 -10.03
CA THR A 50 -0.67 7.53 -9.12
C THR A 50 0.23 7.06 -7.96
N MET A 51 -0.06 5.91 -7.38
CA MET A 51 0.74 5.34 -6.30
C MET A 51 2.18 5.08 -6.73
N MET A 52 2.39 4.55 -7.93
CA MET A 52 3.72 4.31 -8.45
C MET A 52 4.49 5.62 -8.69
N GLU A 53 3.81 6.65 -9.17
CA GLU A 53 4.43 7.97 -9.35
C GLU A 53 4.87 8.58 -8.01
N LEU A 54 4.12 8.34 -6.94
CA LEU A 54 4.51 8.78 -5.60
C LEU A 54 5.66 7.95 -5.04
N ALA A 55 5.69 6.66 -5.34
CA ALA A 55 6.66 5.73 -4.76
C ALA A 55 8.04 5.81 -5.41
N LEU A 56 8.12 6.02 -6.73
CA LEU A 56 9.37 6.00 -7.47
C LEU A 56 10.43 6.97 -6.92
N PRO A 57 10.09 8.23 -6.56
CA PRO A 57 11.09 9.14 -6.00
C PRO A 57 11.69 8.66 -4.68
N LEU A 58 10.99 7.82 -3.92
CA LEU A 58 11.50 7.29 -2.65
C LEU A 58 12.70 6.37 -2.85
N ALA A 59 12.84 5.77 -4.04
CA ALA A 59 13.98 4.91 -4.35
C ALA A 59 15.30 5.69 -4.47
N GLN A 60 15.24 7.01 -4.48
CA GLN A 60 16.42 7.88 -4.60
C GLN A 60 16.87 8.46 -3.24
N LEU A 61 16.18 8.11 -2.18
CA LEU A 61 16.54 8.59 -0.84
C LEU A 61 17.73 7.84 -0.24
#